data_8bbb164328ef15ab66b679a230024e2d
#
_entry.id   8bbb164328ef15ab66b679a230024e2d
#
_cell.length_a   1.000
_cell.length_b   1.000
_cell.length_c   1.000
_cell.angle_alpha   90.00
_cell.angle_beta   90.00
_cell.angle_gamma   90.00
#
_symmetry.space_group_name_H-M   'P 1'
#
loop_
_entity.id
_entity.type
_entity.pdbx_description
1 polymer ?
#
loop_
_entity_poly.entity_id
_entity_poly.type
_entity_poly.pdbx_seq_one_letter_code
_entity_poly.pdbx_strand_id
1 'polypeptide(L)'
;LALGLALLIAPVSAVVAGVFLDAIAEAVERDTYPQDPPGKAVPLGPSLILSVKFMGVVILGNIIALLLLLMPGVNLIAFFVVNAYLLSREFFQFAAMRFVPEAEARALRRRHAGTVFLAGFVIAAFLSVPILNLLTPLFGAAMMMHLYKALTSPRERSRAGEELLDARSVN
;
A
#
# COMPACT_ATOMS: atom_id res chain seq x y z
N LEU A 1 -19.26 -28.39 7.47
CA LEU A 1 -17.83 -28.59 7.19
C LEU A 1 -17.31 -27.63 6.14
N ALA A 2 -17.94 -27.56 4.95
CA ALA A 2 -17.50 -26.68 3.85
C ALA A 2 -17.50 -25.19 4.23
N LEU A 3 -18.51 -24.69 4.91
CA LEU A 3 -18.57 -23.30 5.38
C LEU A 3 -17.49 -22.98 6.42
N GLY A 4 -17.17 -23.92 7.31
CA GLY A 4 -16.11 -23.76 8.31
C GLY A 4 -14.72 -23.71 7.64
N LEU A 5 -14.49 -24.56 6.63
CA LEU A 5 -13.27 -24.54 5.84
C LEU A 5 -13.13 -23.23 5.05
N ALA A 6 -14.22 -22.76 4.41
CA ALA A 6 -14.22 -21.49 3.68
C ALA A 6 -13.90 -20.29 4.60
N LEU A 7 -14.40 -20.30 5.84
CA LEU A 7 -14.11 -19.26 6.83
C LEU A 7 -12.66 -19.29 7.33
N LEU A 8 -12.00 -20.45 7.31
CA LEU A 8 -10.59 -20.60 7.70
C LEU A 8 -9.60 -20.24 6.56
N ILE A 9 -10.01 -20.43 5.32
CA ILE A 9 -9.13 -20.12 4.15
C ILE A 9 -8.73 -18.65 4.16
N ALA A 10 -9.65 -17.72 4.41
CA ALA A 10 -9.36 -16.28 4.37
C ALA A 10 -8.30 -15.85 5.40
N PRO A 11 -8.43 -16.19 6.73
CA PRO A 11 -7.40 -15.81 7.69
C PRO A 11 -6.06 -16.54 7.47
N VAL A 12 -6.09 -17.81 7.06
CA VAL A 12 -4.86 -18.53 6.74
C VAL A 12 -4.13 -17.90 5.55
N SER A 13 -4.86 -17.59 4.48
CA SER A 13 -4.30 -16.90 3.31
C SER A 13 -3.74 -15.53 3.67
N ALA A 14 -4.39 -14.78 4.55
CA ALA A 14 -3.92 -13.48 5.02
C ALA A 14 -2.60 -13.60 5.80
N VAL A 15 -2.45 -14.62 6.66
CA VAL A 15 -1.20 -14.88 7.39
C VAL A 15 -0.08 -15.27 6.43
N VAL A 16 -0.34 -16.18 5.50
CA VAL A 16 0.66 -16.62 4.50
C VAL A 16 1.10 -15.43 3.63
N ALA A 17 0.14 -14.63 3.15
CA ALA A 17 0.44 -13.43 2.37
C ALA A 17 1.26 -12.43 3.19
N GLY A 18 0.97 -12.23 4.47
CA GLY A 18 1.72 -11.34 5.36
C GLY A 18 3.18 -11.77 5.50
N VAL A 19 3.43 -13.04 5.77
CA VAL A 19 4.80 -13.59 5.88
C VAL A 19 5.57 -13.42 4.57
N PHE A 20 4.90 -13.64 3.43
CA PHE A 20 5.53 -13.49 2.12
C PHE A 20 5.89 -12.03 1.82
N LEU A 21 5.00 -11.09 2.15
CA LEU A 21 5.25 -9.65 1.99
C LEU A 21 6.38 -9.16 2.90
N ASP A 22 6.47 -9.68 4.14
CA ASP A 22 7.57 -9.39 5.05
C ASP A 22 8.92 -9.87 4.50
N ALA A 23 8.98 -11.08 3.93
CA ALA A 23 10.19 -11.61 3.32
C ALA A 23 10.67 -10.75 2.13
N ILE A 24 9.73 -10.26 1.30
CA ILE A 24 10.07 -9.36 0.19
C ILE A 24 10.61 -8.04 0.71
N ALA A 25 9.95 -7.46 1.71
CA ALA A 25 10.38 -6.19 2.30
C ALA A 25 11.78 -6.31 2.90
N GLU A 26 12.07 -7.40 3.62
CA GLU A 26 13.39 -7.68 4.18
C GLU A 26 14.46 -7.85 3.09
N ALA A 27 14.14 -8.53 1.99
CA ALA A 27 15.05 -8.67 0.85
C ALA A 27 15.39 -7.30 0.24
N VAL A 28 14.40 -6.44 0.02
CA VAL A 28 14.61 -5.07 -0.49
C VAL A 28 15.46 -4.24 0.48
N GLU A 29 15.17 -4.33 1.79
CA GLU A 29 15.95 -3.62 2.82
C GLU A 29 17.42 -4.04 2.79
N ARG A 30 17.68 -5.34 2.80
CA ARG A 30 19.04 -5.89 2.81
C ARG A 30 19.83 -5.57 1.55
N ASP A 31 19.19 -5.70 0.38
CA ASP A 31 19.91 -5.62 -0.90
C ASP A 31 20.05 -4.16 -1.39
N THR A 32 19.07 -3.30 -1.09
CA THR A 32 19.05 -1.93 -1.63
C THR A 32 19.40 -0.87 -0.57
N TYR A 33 19.09 -1.14 0.70
CA TYR A 33 19.26 -0.17 1.80
C TYR A 33 20.06 -0.74 2.99
N PRO A 34 21.25 -1.32 2.79
CA PRO A 34 22.02 -2.01 3.84
C PRO A 34 22.49 -1.07 4.96
N GLN A 35 22.51 0.24 4.74
CA GLN A 35 22.92 1.24 5.71
C GLN A 35 21.76 1.75 6.58
N ASP A 36 20.53 1.43 6.21
CA ASP A 36 19.35 1.86 6.96
C ASP A 36 19.04 0.89 8.11
N PRO A 37 18.45 1.35 9.22
CA PRO A 37 17.96 0.45 10.25
C PRO A 37 16.95 -0.55 9.67
N PRO A 38 17.05 -1.84 10.02
CA PRO A 38 16.11 -2.85 9.54
C PRO A 38 14.70 -2.59 10.05
N GLY A 39 13.71 -2.82 9.20
CA GLY A 39 12.30 -2.75 9.58
C GLY A 39 11.91 -3.91 10.49
N LYS A 40 10.77 -3.80 11.13
CA LYS A 40 10.19 -4.87 11.97
C LYS A 40 8.93 -5.41 11.32
N ALA A 41 8.79 -6.73 11.32
CA ALA A 41 7.55 -7.37 10.90
C ALA A 41 6.37 -6.84 11.73
N VAL A 42 5.25 -6.55 11.07
CA VAL A 42 4.05 -6.01 11.74
C VAL A 42 3.41 -7.12 12.58
N PRO A 43 3.20 -6.93 13.89
CA PRO A 43 2.56 -7.94 14.74
C PRO A 43 1.17 -8.35 14.22
N LEU A 44 0.79 -9.61 14.38
CA LEU A 44 -0.47 -10.16 13.87
C LEU A 44 -1.72 -9.41 14.37
N GLY A 45 -1.72 -8.96 15.63
CA GLY A 45 -2.86 -8.23 16.21
C GLY A 45 -3.17 -6.91 15.48
N PRO A 46 -2.21 -5.96 15.40
CA PRO A 46 -2.33 -4.75 14.59
C PRO A 46 -2.64 -5.02 13.11
N SER A 47 -2.02 -6.07 12.51
CA SER A 47 -2.28 -6.46 11.12
C SER A 47 -3.74 -6.88 10.92
N LEU A 48 -4.32 -7.64 11.85
CA LEU A 48 -5.71 -8.07 11.77
C LEU A 48 -6.68 -6.89 11.87
N ILE A 49 -6.45 -5.97 12.81
CA ILE A 49 -7.26 -4.75 12.95
C ILE A 49 -7.19 -3.91 11.67
N LEU A 50 -5.99 -3.79 11.10
CA LEU A 50 -5.79 -3.08 9.85
C LEU A 50 -6.55 -3.73 8.70
N SER A 51 -6.52 -5.07 8.60
CA SER A 51 -7.24 -5.84 7.59
C SER A 51 -8.75 -5.65 7.68
N VAL A 52 -9.32 -5.64 8.90
CA VAL A 52 -10.75 -5.37 9.12
C VAL A 52 -11.13 -3.95 8.71
N LYS A 53 -10.31 -2.95 9.05
CA LYS A 53 -10.51 -1.56 8.61
C LYS A 53 -10.42 -1.43 7.08
N PHE A 54 -9.47 -2.14 6.48
CA PHE A 54 -9.31 -2.18 5.03
C PHE A 54 -10.49 -2.86 4.34
N MET A 55 -11.02 -3.95 4.91
CA MET A 55 -12.21 -4.64 4.42
C MET A 55 -13.39 -3.68 4.25
N GLY A 56 -13.65 -2.80 5.23
CA GLY A 56 -14.70 -1.78 5.12
C GLY A 56 -14.50 -0.84 3.92
N VAL A 57 -13.25 -0.44 3.66
CA VAL A 57 -12.92 0.42 2.50
C VAL A 57 -13.09 -0.33 1.18
N VAL A 58 -12.70 -1.61 1.13
CA VAL A 58 -12.89 -2.48 -0.04
C VAL A 58 -14.38 -2.65 -0.36
N ILE A 59 -15.19 -2.96 0.65
CA ILE A 59 -16.65 -3.11 0.46
C ILE A 59 -17.25 -1.81 -0.09
N LEU A 60 -16.94 -0.66 0.51
CA LEU A 60 -17.44 0.62 0.06
C LEU A 60 -16.98 0.94 -1.37
N GLY A 61 -15.71 0.72 -1.67
CA GLY A 61 -15.15 0.93 -3.01
C GLY A 61 -15.82 0.04 -4.07
N ASN A 62 -16.08 -1.22 -3.74
CA ASN A 62 -16.76 -2.13 -4.66
C ASN A 62 -18.25 -1.77 -4.85
N ILE A 63 -18.95 -1.30 -3.81
CA ILE A 63 -20.32 -0.79 -3.95
C ILE A 63 -20.34 0.40 -4.91
N ILE A 64 -19.43 1.35 -4.76
CA ILE A 64 -19.32 2.51 -5.66
C ILE A 64 -19.01 2.06 -7.07
N ALA A 65 -18.04 1.15 -7.27
CA ALA A 65 -17.73 0.58 -8.58
C ALA A 65 -18.91 -0.13 -9.22
N LEU A 66 -19.71 -0.88 -8.44
CA LEU A 66 -20.91 -1.56 -8.89
C LEU A 66 -22.00 -0.57 -9.31
N LEU A 67 -22.19 0.53 -8.57
CA LEU A 67 -23.13 1.59 -8.94
C LEU A 67 -22.71 2.29 -10.24
N LEU A 68 -21.40 2.48 -10.44
CA LEU A 68 -20.84 3.04 -11.67
C LEU A 68 -20.91 2.07 -12.86
N LEU A 69 -21.11 0.76 -12.59
CA LEU A 69 -21.34 -0.25 -13.64
C LEU A 69 -22.59 0.03 -14.49
N LEU A 70 -23.57 0.76 -13.92
CA LEU A 70 -24.76 1.17 -14.66
C LEU A 70 -24.47 2.23 -15.74
N MET A 71 -23.26 2.82 -15.76
CA MET A 71 -22.83 3.80 -16.76
C MET A 71 -21.75 3.18 -17.69
N PRO A 72 -22.11 2.70 -18.89
CA PRO A 72 -21.15 2.12 -19.82
C PRO A 72 -20.04 3.13 -20.17
N GLY A 73 -18.78 2.69 -20.07
CA GLY A 73 -17.59 3.52 -20.32
C GLY A 73 -17.02 4.22 -19.09
N VAL A 74 -17.81 4.65 -18.13
CA VAL A 74 -17.32 5.23 -16.85
C VAL A 74 -16.81 4.12 -15.92
N ASN A 75 -17.40 2.93 -16.02
CA ASN A 75 -17.12 1.79 -15.19
C ASN A 75 -15.65 1.35 -15.23
N LEU A 76 -15.06 1.27 -16.42
CA LEU A 76 -13.67 0.81 -16.56
C LEU A 76 -12.69 1.77 -15.84
N ILE A 77 -12.87 3.07 -16.04
CA ILE A 77 -12.04 4.10 -15.40
C ILE A 77 -12.25 4.07 -13.89
N ALA A 78 -13.52 4.03 -13.44
CA ALA A 78 -13.85 4.00 -12.02
C ALA A 78 -13.29 2.75 -11.33
N PHE A 79 -13.38 1.58 -11.98
CA PHE A 79 -12.80 0.34 -11.48
C PHE A 79 -11.27 0.46 -11.30
N PHE A 80 -10.57 1.02 -12.30
CA PHE A 80 -9.13 1.26 -12.20
C PHE A 80 -8.77 2.24 -11.09
N VAL A 81 -9.48 3.35 -10.97
CA VAL A 81 -9.24 4.38 -9.95
C VAL A 81 -9.48 3.83 -8.55
N VAL A 82 -10.57 3.08 -8.34
CA VAL A 82 -10.88 2.46 -7.04
C VAL A 82 -9.82 1.44 -6.67
N ASN A 83 -9.45 0.55 -7.59
CA ASN A 83 -8.39 -0.44 -7.34
C ASN A 83 -7.03 0.21 -7.09
N ALA A 84 -6.65 1.23 -7.86
CA ALA A 84 -5.44 1.99 -7.63
C ALA A 84 -5.41 2.61 -6.23
N TYR A 85 -6.51 3.18 -5.78
CA TYR A 85 -6.63 3.73 -4.43
C TYR A 85 -6.51 2.65 -3.35
N LEU A 86 -7.20 1.53 -3.50
CA LEU A 86 -7.16 0.42 -2.54
C LEU A 86 -5.75 -0.17 -2.43
N LEU A 87 -5.13 -0.51 -3.56
CA LEU A 87 -3.79 -1.08 -3.63
C LEU A 87 -2.72 -0.11 -3.09
N SER A 88 -2.83 1.18 -3.45
CA SER A 88 -1.92 2.21 -2.94
C SER A 88 -1.98 2.30 -1.42
N ARG A 89 -3.19 2.25 -0.86
CA ARG A 89 -3.39 2.32 0.58
C ARG A 89 -2.82 1.10 1.30
N GLU A 90 -3.11 -0.10 0.80
CA GLU A 90 -2.71 -1.35 1.43
C GLU A 90 -1.19 -1.53 1.40
N PHE A 91 -0.60 -1.54 0.22
CA PHE A 91 0.83 -1.80 0.07
C PHE A 91 1.70 -0.71 0.69
N PHE A 92 1.32 0.57 0.57
CA PHE A 92 2.08 1.65 1.21
C PHE A 92 2.02 1.57 2.73
N GLN A 93 0.83 1.30 3.27
CA GLN A 93 0.67 1.19 4.72
C GLN A 93 1.44 -0.01 5.26
N PHE A 94 1.42 -1.15 4.56
CA PHE A 94 2.23 -2.32 4.89
C PHE A 94 3.73 -1.96 4.93
N ALA A 95 4.27 -1.34 3.88
CA ALA A 95 5.67 -0.94 3.80
C ALA A 95 6.06 0.04 4.91
N ALA A 96 5.23 1.08 5.16
CA ALA A 96 5.51 2.11 6.16
C ALA A 96 5.45 1.58 7.59
N MET A 97 4.50 0.69 7.91
CA MET A 97 4.32 0.15 9.28
C MET A 97 5.45 -0.75 9.74
N ARG A 98 6.36 -1.15 8.86
CA ARG A 98 7.62 -1.83 9.27
C ARG A 98 8.56 -0.90 10.04
N PHE A 99 8.44 0.42 9.84
CA PHE A 99 9.36 1.43 10.37
C PHE A 99 8.70 2.40 11.35
N VAL A 100 7.40 2.69 11.14
CA VAL A 100 6.67 3.69 11.92
C VAL A 100 5.30 3.16 12.37
N PRO A 101 4.72 3.71 13.48
CA PRO A 101 3.37 3.35 13.91
C PRO A 101 2.29 3.68 12.85
N GLU A 102 1.13 3.00 12.93
CA GLU A 102 0.01 3.17 11.98
C GLU A 102 -0.40 4.63 11.77
N ALA A 103 -0.44 5.41 12.85
CA ALA A 103 -0.84 6.82 12.78
C ALA A 103 0.12 7.64 11.93
N GLU A 104 1.41 7.42 12.09
CA GLU A 104 2.48 8.10 11.33
C GLU A 104 2.52 7.62 9.89
N ALA A 105 2.41 6.31 9.63
CA ALA A 105 2.30 5.74 8.29
C ALA A 105 1.11 6.36 7.52
N ARG A 106 -0.02 6.54 8.20
CA ARG A 106 -1.21 7.18 7.63
C ARG A 106 -0.99 8.67 7.34
N ALA A 107 -0.31 9.40 8.23
CA ALA A 107 0.02 10.80 8.03
C ALA A 107 0.97 10.97 6.82
N LEU A 108 2.01 10.15 6.72
CA LEU A 108 2.95 10.15 5.59
C LEU A 108 2.24 9.86 4.27
N ARG A 109 1.36 8.85 4.24
CA ARG A 109 0.55 8.53 3.07
C ARG A 109 -0.32 9.70 2.62
N ARG A 110 -0.95 10.43 3.57
CA ARG A 110 -1.78 11.60 3.25
C ARG A 110 -0.95 12.76 2.71
N ARG A 111 0.24 12.97 3.28
CA ARG A 111 1.17 14.02 2.82
C ARG A 111 1.62 13.81 1.38
N HIS A 112 1.82 12.55 0.98
CA HIS A 112 2.28 12.16 -0.36
C HIS A 112 1.18 11.43 -1.16
N ALA A 113 -0.10 11.81 -0.94
CA ALA A 113 -1.25 11.07 -1.48
C ALA A 113 -1.21 10.90 -3.00
N GLY A 114 -0.80 11.93 -3.75
CA GLY A 114 -0.70 11.88 -5.21
C GLY A 114 0.35 10.85 -5.68
N THR A 115 1.54 10.90 -5.12
CA THR A 115 2.64 9.97 -5.48
C THR A 115 2.28 8.53 -5.11
N VAL A 116 1.72 8.32 -3.92
CA VAL A 116 1.29 7.01 -3.46
C VAL A 116 0.13 6.47 -4.31
N PHE A 117 -0.82 7.34 -4.71
CA PHE A 117 -1.90 6.96 -5.61
C PHE A 117 -1.39 6.56 -7.00
N LEU A 118 -0.46 7.34 -7.58
CA LEU A 118 0.15 7.01 -8.87
C LEU A 118 0.88 5.66 -8.83
N ALA A 119 1.61 5.37 -7.76
CA ALA A 119 2.22 4.07 -7.55
C ALA A 119 1.16 2.95 -7.48
N GLY A 120 0.05 3.18 -6.77
CA GLY A 120 -1.09 2.27 -6.75
C GLY A 120 -1.73 2.07 -8.13
N PHE A 121 -1.74 3.11 -8.96
CA PHE A 121 -2.24 3.01 -10.33
C PHE A 121 -1.35 2.11 -11.20
N VAL A 122 -0.03 2.20 -11.04
CA VAL A 122 0.93 1.29 -11.69
C VAL A 122 0.70 -0.16 -11.24
N ILE A 123 0.47 -0.38 -9.94
CA ILE A 123 0.17 -1.72 -9.41
C ILE A 123 -1.16 -2.23 -9.98
N ALA A 124 -2.19 -1.38 -10.08
CA ALA A 124 -3.48 -1.75 -10.66
C ALA A 124 -3.38 -2.08 -12.15
N ALA A 125 -2.54 -1.36 -12.90
CA ALA A 125 -2.26 -1.66 -14.30
C ALA A 125 -1.53 -3.02 -14.43
N PHE A 126 -0.58 -3.29 -13.55
CA PHE A 126 0.13 -4.57 -13.49
C PHE A 126 -0.82 -5.74 -13.18
N LEU A 127 -1.73 -5.53 -12.22
CA LEU A 127 -2.79 -6.48 -11.85
C LEU A 127 -3.71 -6.84 -13.02
N SER A 128 -3.92 -5.92 -13.98
CA SER A 128 -4.84 -6.10 -15.09
C SER A 128 -4.35 -7.07 -16.16
N VAL A 129 -3.07 -7.41 -16.15
CA VAL A 129 -2.49 -8.41 -17.05
C VAL A 129 -2.52 -9.78 -16.38
N PRO A 130 -3.25 -10.78 -16.93
CA PRO A 130 -3.50 -12.05 -16.24
C PRO A 130 -2.24 -12.78 -15.76
N ILE A 131 -1.17 -12.79 -16.56
CA ILE A 131 0.09 -13.46 -16.20
C ILE A 131 0.82 -12.66 -15.10
N LEU A 132 0.84 -11.32 -15.23
CA LEU A 132 1.50 -10.44 -14.28
C LEU A 132 0.75 -10.36 -12.95
N ASN A 133 -0.55 -10.62 -12.95
CA ASN A 133 -1.39 -10.64 -11.76
C ASN A 133 -0.83 -11.56 -10.64
N LEU A 134 -0.29 -12.70 -11.00
CA LEU A 134 0.35 -13.63 -10.05
C LEU A 134 1.55 -13.00 -9.32
N LEU A 135 2.24 -12.07 -9.96
CA LEU A 135 3.40 -11.37 -9.40
C LEU A 135 3.03 -10.04 -8.73
N THR A 136 1.75 -9.64 -8.75
CA THR A 136 1.29 -8.35 -8.20
C THR A 136 1.64 -8.16 -6.73
N PRO A 137 1.49 -9.15 -5.82
CA PRO A 137 1.89 -8.97 -4.42
C PRO A 137 3.39 -8.68 -4.28
N LEU A 138 4.21 -9.38 -5.05
CA LEU A 138 5.65 -9.20 -5.08
C LEU A 138 6.03 -7.80 -5.56
N PHE A 139 5.53 -7.45 -6.72
CA PHE A 139 5.77 -6.15 -7.34
C PHE A 139 5.27 -5.00 -6.47
N GLY A 140 4.04 -5.10 -5.95
CA GLY A 140 3.43 -4.07 -5.11
C GLY A 140 4.19 -3.84 -3.81
N ALA A 141 4.61 -4.92 -3.14
CA ALA A 141 5.39 -4.83 -1.90
C ALA A 141 6.76 -4.19 -2.16
N ALA A 142 7.51 -4.66 -3.16
CA ALA A 142 8.81 -4.11 -3.51
C ALA A 142 8.71 -2.64 -3.93
N MET A 143 7.79 -2.30 -4.83
CA MET A 143 7.58 -0.94 -5.30
C MET A 143 7.24 0.04 -4.17
N MET A 144 6.33 -0.34 -3.27
CA MET A 144 5.94 0.53 -2.16
C MET A 144 7.02 0.62 -1.08
N MET A 145 7.85 -0.41 -0.92
CA MET A 145 9.03 -0.33 -0.05
C MET A 145 10.03 0.69 -0.59
N HIS A 146 10.36 0.64 -1.88
CA HIS A 146 11.23 1.64 -2.51
C HIS A 146 10.64 3.05 -2.41
N LEU A 147 9.33 3.19 -2.64
CA LEU A 147 8.64 4.48 -2.51
C LEU A 147 8.72 5.03 -1.09
N TYR A 148 8.44 4.20 -0.07
CA TYR A 148 8.57 4.61 1.34
C TYR A 148 9.98 5.12 1.65
N LYS A 149 11.01 4.37 1.27
CA LYS A 149 12.41 4.76 1.48
C LYS A 149 12.76 6.06 0.75
N ALA A 150 12.30 6.24 -0.49
CA ALA A 150 12.49 7.49 -1.24
C ALA A 150 11.85 8.69 -0.52
N LEU A 151 10.60 8.56 -0.05
CA LEU A 151 9.87 9.63 0.63
C LEU A 151 10.41 9.96 2.04
N THR A 152 11.17 9.06 2.65
CA THR A 152 11.76 9.24 3.99
C THR A 152 13.25 9.47 3.96
N SER A 153 13.85 9.56 2.77
CA SER A 153 15.29 9.78 2.61
C SER A 153 15.73 11.14 3.19
N PRO A 154 16.98 11.27 3.66
CA PRO A 154 17.52 12.53 4.14
C PRO A 154 17.43 13.68 3.12
N ARG A 155 17.54 13.36 1.82
CA ARG A 155 17.41 14.33 0.72
C ARG A 155 16.03 14.95 0.62
N GLU A 156 14.96 14.15 0.79
CA GLU A 156 13.58 14.64 0.81
C GLU A 156 13.31 15.53 2.03
N ARG A 157 13.85 15.16 3.18
CA ARG A 157 13.74 15.97 4.41
C ARG A 157 14.45 17.32 4.27
N SER A 158 15.60 17.36 3.60
CA SER A 158 16.34 18.59 3.33
C SER A 158 15.56 19.51 2.38
N ARG A 159 15.03 18.98 1.28
CA ARG A 159 14.21 19.76 0.34
C ARG A 159 12.96 20.33 0.99
N ALA A 160 12.23 19.52 1.75
CA ALA A 160 11.04 19.98 2.46
C ALA A 160 11.37 21.07 3.51
N GLY A 161 12.55 21.01 4.13
CA GLY A 161 13.05 22.05 5.02
C GLY A 161 13.38 23.36 4.30
N GLU A 162 14.02 23.29 3.15
CA GLU A 162 14.34 24.44 2.29
C GLU A 162 13.08 25.13 1.76
N GLU A 163 12.10 24.37 1.27
CA GLU A 163 10.81 24.90 0.81
C GLU A 163 10.04 25.65 1.92
N LEU A 164 10.09 25.13 3.16
CA LEU A 164 9.44 25.77 4.30
C LEU A 164 10.15 27.07 4.73
N LEU A 165 11.46 27.14 4.59
CA LEU A 165 12.24 28.34 4.86
C LEU A 165 12.01 29.41 3.79
N ASP A 166 11.94 29.01 2.53
CA ASP A 166 11.68 29.91 1.39
C ASP A 166 10.26 30.49 1.47
N ALA A 167 9.27 29.67 1.77
CA ALA A 167 7.87 30.12 1.97
C ALA A 167 7.72 31.11 3.16
N ARG A 168 8.60 31.02 4.16
CA ARG A 168 8.61 31.98 5.29
C ARG A 168 9.32 33.28 4.98
N SER A 169 10.24 33.29 4.01
CA SER A 169 11.00 34.48 3.62
C SER A 169 10.20 35.42 2.70
N VAL A 170 9.11 34.91 2.10
CA VAL A 170 8.26 35.65 1.14
C VAL A 170 7.04 36.31 1.81
N ASN A 171 6.77 36.03 3.11
CA ASN A 171 5.74 36.66 3.92
C ASN A 171 6.32 37.62 4.96
#